data_48dbfcdd6ef285be0980183758a1d82d
#
_entry.id   48dbfcdd6ef285be0980183758a1d82d
#
_cell.length_a   1.000
_cell.length_b   1.000
_cell.length_c   1.000
_cell.angle_alpha   90.00
_cell.angle_beta   90.00
_cell.angle_gamma   90.00
#
_symmetry.space_group_name_H-M   'P 1'
#
loop_
_entity.id
_entity.type
_entity.pdbx_description
1 polymer ?
#
loop_
_entity_poly.entity_id
_entity_poly.type
_entity_poly.pdbx_seq_one_letter_code
_entity_poly.pdbx_strand_id
1 'polypeptide(L)'
;AFDVINNLLKTDLKIIDLSADFRLKNKSDYDKWYGYEHPYPDLLSKSILGIPELHRSDIKTAKLVSVPGCMAVTSILGLAPLIHSNVLKSGIHIDAKVGSSGSGNKPTSATHHSTRYGVVRPYKPVGHRHIAEIVQELNLISNDEMKFSMSTHGVNIVRGCLLYTSPSP
;
A
#
# COMPACT_ATOMS: atom_id res chain seq x y z
N ALA A 1 -4.33 14.18 6.55
CA ALA A 1 -3.04 14.89 6.71
C ALA A 1 -2.86 16.05 5.70
N PHE A 2 -3.77 16.23 4.75
CA PHE A 2 -3.65 17.14 3.59
C PHE A 2 -3.14 18.55 3.92
N ASP A 3 -3.88 19.30 4.76
CA ASP A 3 -3.55 20.71 5.07
C ASP A 3 -2.23 20.83 5.85
N VAL A 4 -1.98 19.88 6.73
CA VAL A 4 -0.73 19.85 7.51
C VAL A 4 0.46 19.68 6.57
N ILE A 5 0.40 18.72 5.64
CA ILE A 5 1.49 18.48 4.68
C ILE A 5 1.64 19.66 3.71
N ASN A 6 0.53 20.21 3.20
CA ASN A 6 0.58 21.39 2.33
C ASN A 6 1.25 22.58 3.02
N ASN A 7 1.02 22.78 4.31
CA ASN A 7 1.67 23.85 5.08
C ASN A 7 3.14 23.54 5.38
N LEU A 8 3.46 22.29 5.76
CA LEU A 8 4.84 21.89 6.02
C LEU A 8 5.74 21.95 4.77
N LEU A 9 5.17 21.71 3.58
CA LEU A 9 5.92 21.81 2.31
C LEU A 9 6.41 23.23 2.01
N LYS A 10 5.85 24.24 2.65
CA LYS A 10 6.31 25.64 2.56
C LYS A 10 7.55 25.93 3.43
N THR A 11 7.92 25.01 4.30
CA THR A 11 9.10 25.11 5.17
C THR A 11 10.27 24.30 4.59
N ASP A 12 11.45 24.34 5.21
CA ASP A 12 12.62 23.55 4.80
C ASP A 12 12.67 22.15 5.40
N LEU A 13 11.59 21.69 6.03
CA LEU A 13 11.52 20.38 6.67
C LEU A 13 11.41 19.26 5.62
N LYS A 14 12.05 18.14 5.90
CA LYS A 14 11.74 16.86 5.25
C LYS A 14 10.58 16.20 5.97
N ILE A 15 9.61 15.72 5.21
CA ILE A 15 8.34 15.20 5.72
C ILE A 15 8.28 13.71 5.44
N ILE A 16 7.98 12.91 6.48
CA ILE A 16 7.66 11.50 6.35
C ILE A 16 6.19 11.34 6.73
N ASP A 17 5.35 11.06 5.73
CA ASP A 17 3.91 10.93 5.88
C ASP A 17 3.51 9.47 6.07
N LEU A 18 2.96 9.13 7.23
CA LEU A 18 2.43 7.80 7.52
C LEU A 18 0.97 7.60 7.08
N SER A 19 0.30 8.68 6.64
CA SER A 19 -1.06 8.60 6.13
C SER A 19 -1.11 7.94 4.74
N ALA A 20 -2.31 7.75 4.22
CA ALA A 20 -2.50 7.25 2.86
C ALA A 20 -2.60 8.38 1.82
N ASP A 21 -2.54 9.64 2.27
CA ASP A 21 -3.01 10.81 1.52
C ASP A 21 -2.12 11.16 0.31
N PHE A 22 -0.84 10.76 0.31
CA PHE A 22 0.11 11.11 -0.76
C PHE A 22 0.84 9.89 -1.35
N ARG A 23 0.26 8.68 -1.22
CA ARG A 23 0.88 7.43 -1.71
C ARG A 23 0.73 7.24 -3.22
N LEU A 24 -0.42 7.65 -3.77
CA LEU A 24 -0.72 7.44 -5.19
C LEU A 24 -0.37 8.67 -6.01
N LYS A 25 0.12 8.45 -7.23
CA LYS A 25 0.52 9.51 -8.15
C LYS A 25 -0.64 10.07 -8.96
N ASN A 26 -1.63 9.22 -9.26
CA ASN A 26 -2.76 9.61 -10.08
C ASN A 26 -3.94 10.04 -9.18
N LYS A 27 -4.47 11.25 -9.41
CA LYS A 27 -5.61 11.77 -8.65
C LYS A 27 -6.87 10.92 -8.77
N SER A 28 -7.12 10.33 -9.94
CA SER A 28 -8.30 9.48 -10.16
C SER A 28 -8.28 8.20 -9.35
N ASP A 29 -7.10 7.74 -8.91
CA ASP A 29 -6.99 6.57 -8.05
C ASP A 29 -7.48 6.85 -6.62
N TYR A 30 -7.47 8.12 -6.16
CA TYR A 30 -8.05 8.46 -4.87
C TYR A 30 -9.57 8.36 -4.88
N ASP A 31 -10.22 8.81 -5.94
CA ASP A 31 -11.67 8.62 -6.09
C ASP A 31 -12.03 7.13 -6.13
N LYS A 32 -11.34 6.36 -6.97
CA LYS A 32 -11.57 4.92 -7.15
C LYS A 32 -11.33 4.08 -5.89
N TRP A 33 -10.23 4.33 -5.18
CA TRP A 33 -9.77 3.45 -4.09
C TRP A 33 -10.06 3.96 -2.69
N TYR A 34 -10.21 5.28 -2.54
CA TYR A 34 -10.43 5.94 -1.26
C TYR A 34 -11.79 6.64 -1.16
N GLY A 35 -12.49 6.86 -2.30
CA GLY A 35 -13.82 7.45 -2.35
C GLY A 35 -13.86 8.94 -2.11
N TYR A 36 -12.76 9.66 -2.40
CA TYR A 36 -12.71 11.11 -2.34
C TYR A 36 -11.83 11.71 -3.43
N GLU A 37 -12.14 12.93 -3.84
CA GLU A 37 -11.28 13.72 -4.71
C GLU A 37 -10.11 14.30 -3.91
N HIS A 38 -8.87 14.13 -4.41
CA HIS A 38 -7.69 14.61 -3.71
C HIS A 38 -7.62 16.15 -3.73
N PRO A 39 -7.56 16.83 -2.54
CA PRO A 39 -7.65 18.29 -2.47
C PRO A 39 -6.41 19.02 -3.01
N TYR A 40 -5.25 18.34 -3.08
CA TYR A 40 -3.99 18.90 -3.58
C TYR A 40 -3.35 17.99 -4.63
N PRO A 41 -3.97 17.80 -5.82
CA PRO A 41 -3.48 16.87 -6.83
C PRO A 41 -2.08 17.24 -7.35
N ASP A 42 -1.74 18.51 -7.39
CA ASP A 42 -0.44 19.01 -7.86
C ASP A 42 0.73 18.61 -6.94
N LEU A 43 0.44 18.24 -5.70
CA LEU A 43 1.45 17.77 -4.74
C LEU A 43 1.75 16.28 -4.88
N LEU A 44 0.92 15.49 -5.57
CA LEU A 44 1.11 14.06 -5.73
C LEU A 44 2.42 13.71 -6.44
N SER A 45 2.81 14.51 -7.42
CA SER A 45 4.08 14.35 -8.15
C SER A 45 5.31 14.59 -7.26
N LYS A 46 5.17 15.37 -6.19
CA LYS A 46 6.27 15.73 -5.26
C LYS A 46 6.50 14.68 -4.17
N SER A 47 5.56 13.79 -3.95
CA SER A 47 5.70 12.70 -2.98
C SER A 47 6.48 11.54 -3.59
N ILE A 48 7.39 10.95 -2.84
CA ILE A 48 8.06 9.70 -3.20
C ILE A 48 7.56 8.60 -2.28
N LEU A 49 7.22 7.44 -2.84
CA LEU A 49 6.82 6.30 -2.01
C LEU A 49 8.05 5.76 -1.27
N GLY A 50 7.93 5.62 0.04
CA GLY A 50 9.02 5.29 0.96
C GLY A 50 9.42 3.81 0.92
N ILE A 51 9.89 3.35 -0.23
CA ILE A 51 10.48 2.02 -0.44
C ILE A 51 11.93 2.21 -0.87
N PRO A 52 12.89 2.28 0.08
CA PRO A 52 14.29 2.57 -0.23
C PRO A 52 14.94 1.56 -1.18
N GLU A 53 14.43 0.34 -1.23
CA GLU A 53 14.89 -0.70 -2.14
C GLU A 53 14.64 -0.35 -3.61
N LEU A 54 13.58 0.41 -3.90
CA LEU A 54 13.20 0.83 -5.25
C LEU A 54 13.54 2.29 -5.55
N HIS A 55 13.45 3.19 -4.54
CA HIS A 55 13.49 4.64 -4.73
C HIS A 55 14.59 5.33 -3.92
N ARG A 56 15.72 4.66 -3.65
CA ARG A 56 16.80 5.17 -2.78
C ARG A 56 17.34 6.53 -3.21
N SER A 57 17.57 6.73 -4.50
CA SER A 57 18.07 7.99 -5.04
C SER A 57 17.08 9.14 -4.84
N ASP A 58 15.82 8.88 -5.12
CA ASP A 58 14.75 9.89 -5.08
C ASP A 58 14.43 10.28 -3.64
N ILE A 59 14.41 9.30 -2.72
CA ILE A 59 14.17 9.52 -1.28
C ILE A 59 15.24 10.44 -0.68
N LYS A 60 16.50 10.35 -1.12
CA LYS A 60 17.57 11.22 -0.62
C LYS A 60 17.29 12.71 -0.85
N THR A 61 16.70 13.05 -1.97
CA THR A 61 16.41 14.42 -2.40
C THR A 61 14.98 14.85 -2.13
N ALA A 62 14.07 13.90 -1.86
CA ALA A 62 12.67 14.17 -1.63
C ALA A 62 12.44 15.04 -0.39
N LYS A 63 11.50 15.97 -0.51
CA LYS A 63 10.98 16.77 0.60
C LYS A 63 9.78 16.09 1.28
N LEU A 64 9.03 15.27 0.52
CA LEU A 64 7.89 14.49 0.99
C LEU A 64 8.07 13.01 0.64
N VAL A 65 8.11 12.18 1.66
CA VAL A 65 8.15 10.72 1.54
C VAL A 65 6.88 10.14 2.16
N SER A 66 6.08 9.44 1.37
CA SER A 66 4.87 8.73 1.84
C SER A 66 5.21 7.30 2.20
N VAL A 67 4.89 6.90 3.42
CA VAL A 67 5.10 5.52 3.88
C VAL A 67 4.03 4.60 3.28
N PRO A 68 4.40 3.51 2.59
CA PRO A 68 3.45 2.60 1.95
C PRO A 68 2.59 1.85 2.99
N GLY A 69 1.45 1.33 2.53
CA GLY A 69 0.64 0.43 3.34
C GLY A 69 1.37 -0.88 3.66
N CYS A 70 1.12 -1.47 4.84
CA CYS A 70 1.85 -2.66 5.32
C CYS A 70 1.78 -3.85 4.35
N MET A 71 0.60 -4.16 3.81
CA MET A 71 0.46 -5.24 2.82
C MET A 71 0.98 -4.82 1.45
N ALA A 72 0.94 -3.54 1.11
CA ALA A 72 1.50 -3.03 -0.14
C ALA A 72 3.02 -3.22 -0.15
N VAL A 73 3.73 -2.74 0.86
CA VAL A 73 5.20 -2.87 0.91
C VAL A 73 5.65 -4.33 0.94
N THR A 74 4.94 -5.19 1.69
CA THR A 74 5.25 -6.63 1.74
C THR A 74 5.09 -7.29 0.37
N SER A 75 4.00 -6.95 -0.36
CA SER A 75 3.75 -7.45 -1.71
C SER A 75 4.78 -6.93 -2.71
N ILE A 76 5.06 -5.63 -2.69
CA ILE A 76 5.99 -4.99 -3.61
C ILE A 76 7.39 -5.59 -3.44
N LEU A 77 7.91 -5.67 -2.22
CA LEU A 77 9.25 -6.21 -1.97
C LEU A 77 9.35 -7.71 -2.26
N GLY A 78 8.28 -8.47 -2.03
CA GLY A 78 8.24 -9.90 -2.35
C GLY A 78 8.18 -10.19 -3.85
N LEU A 79 7.52 -9.33 -4.62
CA LEU A 79 7.29 -9.54 -6.06
C LEU A 79 8.32 -8.83 -6.95
N ALA A 80 8.85 -7.69 -6.52
CA ALA A 80 9.74 -6.87 -7.32
C ALA A 80 10.94 -7.63 -7.92
N PRO A 81 11.70 -8.47 -7.20
CA PRO A 81 12.81 -9.21 -7.77
C PRO A 81 12.36 -10.22 -8.83
N LEU A 82 11.20 -10.85 -8.67
CA LEU A 82 10.67 -11.84 -9.60
C LEU A 82 10.15 -11.19 -10.89
N ILE A 83 9.53 -10.02 -10.78
CA ILE A 83 9.06 -9.23 -11.92
C ILE A 83 10.26 -8.64 -12.67
N HIS A 84 11.21 -8.06 -11.96
CA HIS A 84 12.44 -7.50 -12.56
C HIS A 84 13.23 -8.57 -13.34
N SER A 85 13.27 -9.80 -12.84
CA SER A 85 13.89 -10.94 -13.50
C SER A 85 13.03 -11.58 -14.60
N ASN A 86 11.85 -11.01 -14.89
CA ASN A 86 10.89 -11.50 -15.87
C ASN A 86 10.43 -12.96 -15.62
N VAL A 87 10.48 -13.41 -14.37
CA VAL A 87 10.00 -14.74 -13.93
C VAL A 87 8.48 -14.75 -13.81
N LEU A 88 7.90 -13.67 -13.28
CA LEU A 88 6.46 -13.46 -13.20
C LEU A 88 6.01 -12.49 -14.28
N LYS A 89 4.93 -12.86 -14.99
CA LYS A 89 4.34 -12.03 -16.04
C LYS A 89 3.08 -11.35 -15.51
N SER A 90 1.90 -11.88 -15.75
CA SER A 90 0.62 -11.26 -15.37
C SER A 90 -0.28 -12.26 -14.63
N GLY A 91 -1.38 -11.78 -14.04
CA GLY A 91 -2.35 -12.63 -13.36
C GLY A 91 -1.89 -13.12 -11.98
N ILE A 92 -1.31 -12.25 -11.17
CA ILE A 92 -0.81 -12.58 -9.83
C ILE A 92 -1.92 -12.43 -8.80
N HIS A 93 -2.16 -13.49 -8.03
CA HIS A 93 -3.03 -13.45 -6.87
C HIS A 93 -2.22 -13.30 -5.58
N ILE A 94 -2.60 -12.34 -4.75
CA ILE A 94 -1.97 -12.03 -3.47
C ILE A 94 -2.92 -12.43 -2.35
N ASP A 95 -2.52 -13.37 -1.50
CA ASP A 95 -3.26 -13.74 -0.30
C ASP A 95 -2.55 -13.18 0.94
N ALA A 96 -3.11 -12.09 1.49
CA ALA A 96 -2.51 -11.35 2.58
C ALA A 96 -3.18 -11.65 3.92
N LYS A 97 -2.37 -11.97 4.93
CA LYS A 97 -2.82 -12.22 6.30
C LYS A 97 -2.24 -11.16 7.23
N VAL A 98 -3.10 -10.50 8.01
CA VAL A 98 -2.69 -9.38 8.86
C VAL A 98 -3.21 -9.52 10.29
N GLY A 99 -2.35 -9.16 11.23
CA GLY A 99 -2.69 -9.11 12.65
C GLY A 99 -3.63 -7.94 13.00
N SER A 100 -4.23 -8.00 14.19
CA SER A 100 -5.24 -7.02 14.63
C SER A 100 -4.72 -5.59 14.74
N SER A 101 -3.43 -5.39 15.04
CA SER A 101 -2.83 -4.05 15.12
C SER A 101 -2.88 -3.26 13.81
N GLY A 102 -3.00 -3.94 12.66
CA GLY A 102 -3.17 -3.31 11.35
C GLY A 102 -4.48 -2.52 11.18
N SER A 103 -5.46 -2.75 12.05
CA SER A 103 -6.75 -2.04 12.06
C SER A 103 -6.71 -0.69 12.80
N GLY A 104 -5.58 -0.34 13.42
CA GLY A 104 -5.43 0.86 14.23
C GLY A 104 -5.99 0.68 15.65
N ASN A 105 -6.10 1.79 16.37
CA ASN A 105 -6.47 1.80 17.80
C ASN A 105 -7.98 1.95 18.08
N LYS A 106 -8.78 2.27 17.07
CA LYS A 106 -10.23 2.40 17.24
C LYS A 106 -10.88 1.01 17.23
N PRO A 107 -11.56 0.60 18.31
CA PRO A 107 -12.27 -0.67 18.33
C PRO A 107 -13.47 -0.63 17.37
N THR A 108 -13.69 -1.75 16.68
CA THR A 108 -14.82 -1.95 15.78
C THR A 108 -15.42 -3.34 16.02
N SER A 109 -16.63 -3.60 15.56
CA SER A 109 -17.21 -4.94 15.60
C SER A 109 -16.33 -6.00 14.94
N ALA A 110 -15.62 -5.62 13.86
CA ALA A 110 -14.72 -6.51 13.14
C ALA A 110 -13.40 -6.78 13.89
N THR A 111 -13.01 -5.92 14.84
CA THR A 111 -11.78 -6.06 15.63
C THR A 111 -12.04 -6.50 17.08
N HIS A 112 -13.30 -6.70 17.45
CA HIS A 112 -13.68 -7.15 18.77
C HIS A 112 -13.13 -8.56 19.05
N HIS A 113 -12.71 -8.80 20.31
CA HIS A 113 -12.06 -10.06 20.71
C HIS A 113 -12.87 -11.30 20.30
N SER A 114 -14.18 -11.34 20.56
CA SER A 114 -15.04 -12.47 20.22
C SER A 114 -15.16 -12.76 18.73
N THR A 115 -14.86 -11.79 17.86
CA THR A 115 -14.90 -11.96 16.40
C THR A 115 -13.54 -12.21 15.77
N ARG A 116 -12.47 -12.04 16.55
CA ARG A 116 -11.08 -12.16 16.07
C ARG A 116 -10.33 -13.33 16.66
N TYR A 117 -10.64 -13.72 17.90
CA TYR A 117 -9.91 -14.78 18.57
C TYR A 117 -10.13 -16.14 17.94
N GLY A 118 -9.05 -16.86 17.64
CA GLY A 118 -9.08 -18.22 17.11
C GLY A 118 -9.55 -18.37 15.66
N VAL A 119 -9.73 -17.26 14.90
CA VAL A 119 -10.28 -17.33 13.56
C VAL A 119 -9.36 -16.71 12.50
N VAL A 120 -9.51 -17.21 11.26
CA VAL A 120 -9.03 -16.54 10.04
C VAL A 120 -10.25 -15.96 9.34
N ARG A 121 -10.31 -14.65 9.22
CA ARG A 121 -11.49 -13.96 8.72
C ARG A 121 -11.16 -13.03 7.55
N PRO A 122 -11.79 -13.22 6.37
CA PRO A 122 -11.69 -12.23 5.30
C PRO A 122 -12.39 -10.93 5.73
N TYR A 123 -11.76 -9.79 5.50
CA TYR A 123 -12.36 -8.49 5.83
C TYR A 123 -12.51 -7.57 4.60
N LYS A 124 -11.71 -7.72 3.60
CA LYS A 124 -11.80 -7.03 2.32
C LYS A 124 -11.36 -7.99 1.20
N PRO A 125 -12.21 -8.98 0.84
CA PRO A 125 -11.81 -10.04 -0.09
C PRO A 125 -11.63 -9.53 -1.53
N VAL A 126 -12.22 -8.39 -1.87
CA VAL A 126 -12.10 -7.76 -3.20
C VAL A 126 -11.90 -6.26 -3.04
N GLY A 127 -11.08 -5.68 -3.91
CA GLY A 127 -10.92 -4.22 -4.00
C GLY A 127 -10.22 -3.59 -2.80
N HIS A 128 -9.22 -4.23 -2.23
CA HIS A 128 -8.42 -3.63 -1.16
C HIS A 128 -7.56 -2.49 -1.72
N ARG A 129 -7.60 -1.32 -1.07
CA ARG A 129 -6.93 -0.08 -1.53
C ARG A 129 -5.41 -0.21 -1.73
N HIS A 130 -4.74 -1.13 -1.01
CA HIS A 130 -3.30 -1.38 -1.21
C HIS A 130 -2.96 -1.95 -2.59
N ILE A 131 -3.94 -2.49 -3.33
CA ILE A 131 -3.72 -2.88 -4.74
C ILE A 131 -3.27 -1.69 -5.59
N ALA A 132 -3.79 -0.49 -5.33
CA ALA A 132 -3.39 0.70 -6.07
C ALA A 132 -1.89 0.99 -5.94
N GLU A 133 -1.34 0.89 -4.73
CA GLU A 133 0.08 1.05 -4.47
C GLU A 133 0.90 -0.05 -5.15
N ILE A 134 0.44 -1.32 -5.10
CA ILE A 134 1.10 -2.48 -5.71
C ILE A 134 1.17 -2.34 -7.23
N VAL A 135 0.04 -2.02 -7.87
CA VAL A 135 -0.06 -1.81 -9.31
C VAL A 135 0.83 -0.65 -9.75
N GLN A 136 0.77 0.48 -9.03
CA GLN A 136 1.59 1.65 -9.32
C GLN A 136 3.08 1.29 -9.35
N GLU A 137 3.59 0.65 -8.31
CA GLU A 137 5.02 0.42 -8.15
C GLU A 137 5.53 -0.73 -9.02
N LEU A 138 4.79 -1.83 -9.11
CA LEU A 138 5.24 -2.99 -9.86
C LEU A 138 5.16 -2.79 -11.38
N ASN A 139 4.23 -1.95 -11.86
CA ASN A 139 4.20 -1.58 -13.28
C ASN A 139 5.35 -0.64 -13.69
N LEU A 140 6.02 0.05 -12.74
CA LEU A 140 7.23 0.82 -13.05
C LEU A 140 8.45 -0.05 -13.39
N ILE A 141 8.48 -1.28 -12.89
CA ILE A 141 9.60 -2.21 -13.07
C ILE A 141 9.27 -3.38 -14.01
N SER A 142 8.02 -3.49 -14.43
CA SER A 142 7.57 -4.53 -15.37
C SER A 142 7.69 -4.06 -16.81
N ASN A 143 8.01 -4.99 -17.72
CA ASN A 143 7.95 -4.76 -19.16
C ASN A 143 6.51 -4.92 -19.72
N ASP A 144 5.63 -5.56 -18.97
CA ASP A 144 4.25 -5.85 -19.35
C ASP A 144 3.28 -5.18 -18.37
N GLU A 145 2.04 -4.94 -18.79
CA GLU A 145 0.97 -4.52 -17.88
C GLU A 145 0.62 -5.65 -16.93
N MET A 146 0.93 -5.45 -15.66
CA MET A 146 0.70 -6.44 -14.61
C MET A 146 -0.71 -6.34 -14.05
N LYS A 147 -1.39 -7.49 -13.94
CA LYS A 147 -2.72 -7.60 -13.33
C LYS A 147 -2.61 -8.32 -12.00
N PHE A 148 -3.17 -7.69 -10.98
CA PHE A 148 -3.13 -8.20 -9.60
C PHE A 148 -4.54 -8.37 -9.04
N SER A 149 -4.72 -9.40 -8.24
CA SER A 149 -5.87 -9.56 -7.35
C SER A 149 -5.37 -9.79 -5.92
N MET A 150 -6.16 -9.41 -4.93
CA MET A 150 -5.76 -9.52 -3.53
C MET A 150 -6.94 -9.95 -2.66
N SER A 151 -6.72 -11.00 -1.88
CA SER A 151 -7.58 -11.40 -0.77
C SER A 151 -6.93 -11.04 0.56
N THR A 152 -7.68 -10.42 1.45
CA THR A 152 -7.14 -9.97 2.73
C THR A 152 -7.87 -10.62 3.91
N HIS A 153 -7.08 -11.21 4.81
CA HIS A 153 -7.58 -11.94 5.96
C HIS A 153 -6.99 -11.40 7.26
N GLY A 154 -7.86 -11.18 8.24
CA GLY A 154 -7.43 -10.99 9.61
C GLY A 154 -7.14 -12.33 10.27
N VAL A 155 -5.98 -12.45 10.92
CA VAL A 155 -5.55 -13.68 11.61
C VAL A 155 -5.37 -13.43 13.11
N ASN A 156 -5.37 -14.53 13.89
CA ASN A 156 -5.27 -14.48 15.35
C ASN A 156 -3.84 -14.23 15.84
N ILE A 157 -3.29 -13.08 15.43
CA ILE A 157 -2.03 -12.54 15.96
C ILE A 157 -2.19 -11.05 16.23
N VAL A 158 -1.42 -10.54 17.17
CA VAL A 158 -1.45 -9.12 17.51
C VAL A 158 -0.81 -8.30 16.39
N ARG A 159 0.38 -8.69 15.94
CA ARG A 159 1.15 -7.99 14.89
C ARG A 159 1.68 -8.98 13.87
N GLY A 160 1.88 -8.47 12.67
CA GLY A 160 2.46 -9.21 11.57
C GLY A 160 1.64 -9.04 10.30
N CYS A 161 2.32 -9.26 9.19
CA CYS A 161 1.73 -9.37 7.87
C CYS A 161 2.44 -10.51 7.15
N LEU A 162 1.70 -11.50 6.73
CA LEU A 162 2.16 -12.63 5.95
C LEU A 162 1.52 -12.57 4.58
N LEU A 163 2.32 -12.82 3.56
CA LEU A 163 1.88 -12.78 2.19
C LEU A 163 2.14 -14.12 1.51
N TYR A 164 1.15 -14.61 0.80
CA TYR A 164 1.28 -15.68 -0.18
C TYR A 164 1.00 -15.14 -1.57
N THR A 165 1.82 -15.51 -2.53
CA THR A 165 1.61 -15.20 -3.93
C THR A 165 1.65 -16.49 -4.73
N SER A 166 0.74 -16.63 -5.68
CA SER A 166 0.79 -17.69 -6.68
C SER A 166 0.52 -17.09 -8.05
N PRO A 167 1.14 -17.59 -9.11
CA PRO A 167 0.64 -17.31 -10.45
C PRO A 167 -0.81 -17.78 -10.51
N SER A 168 -1.70 -16.96 -11.08
CA SER A 168 -3.05 -17.40 -11.39
C SER A 168 -2.98 -18.45 -12.49
N PRO A 169 -3.72 -19.57 -12.38
CA PRO A 169 -3.78 -20.57 -13.46
C PRO A 169 -4.37 -19.98 -14.75
#